data_4feff77bfe88d201a51e11b8aa64efba
#
_entry.id   4feff77bfe88d201a51e11b8aa64efba
#
_cell.length_a   1.000
_cell.length_b   1.000
_cell.length_c   1.000
_cell.angle_alpha   90.00
_cell.angle_beta   90.00
_cell.angle_gamma   90.00
#
_symmetry.space_group_name_H-M   'P 1'
#
loop_
_entity.id
_entity.type
_entity.pdbx_description
1 polymer ?
#
loop_
_entity_poly.entity_id
_entity_poly.type
_entity_poly.pdbx_seq_one_letter_code
_entity_poly.pdbx_strand_id
1 'polypeptide(L)'
;EVGHYKKKHIFSGLLLTIIQLGITAFFLELCLKQPEISYALGGAEISFHLGLIGFSFIFSPISLISGIFMNYLSRKNEFEADSYAKETSSGEHLSLALKKLSVDSLSNIYPHPAYVFIHYSHPPLIKRLKALK
;
A
#
# COMPACT_ATOMS: atom_id res chain seq x y z
N GLU A 1 3.34 -15.09 -9.35
CA GLU A 1 2.14 -15.48 -8.58
C GLU A 1 2.42 -16.65 -7.61
N VAL A 2 3.03 -17.77 -8.08
CA VAL A 2 3.34 -18.91 -7.20
C VAL A 2 4.24 -18.53 -6.03
N GLY A 3 5.19 -17.61 -6.22
CA GLY A 3 6.06 -17.07 -5.17
C GLY A 3 5.27 -16.40 -4.04
N HIS A 4 4.28 -15.57 -4.36
CA HIS A 4 3.41 -14.93 -3.37
C HIS A 4 2.63 -15.94 -2.54
N TYR A 5 2.11 -16.97 -3.16
CA TYR A 5 1.41 -18.05 -2.47
C TYR A 5 2.32 -18.82 -1.50
N LYS A 6 3.49 -19.28 -2.00
CA LYS A 6 4.46 -20.06 -1.20
C LYS A 6 5.04 -19.28 -0.02
N LYS A 7 5.29 -17.98 -0.18
CA LYS A 7 5.77 -17.09 0.88
C LYS A 7 4.66 -16.57 1.79
N LYS A 8 3.39 -17.00 1.59
CA LYS A 8 2.22 -16.59 2.38
C LYS A 8 1.94 -15.07 2.37
N HIS A 9 2.37 -14.37 1.32
CA HIS A 9 2.18 -12.91 1.20
C HIS A 9 0.70 -12.52 1.20
N ILE A 10 -0.17 -13.37 0.61
CA ILE A 10 -1.62 -13.17 0.59
C ILE A 10 -2.19 -13.18 2.02
N PHE A 11 -1.76 -14.15 2.83
CA PHE A 11 -2.23 -14.25 4.21
C PHE A 11 -1.76 -13.07 5.08
N SER A 12 -0.47 -12.70 4.98
CA SER A 12 0.06 -11.54 5.71
C SER A 12 -0.58 -10.22 5.25
N GLY A 13 -0.83 -10.08 3.95
CA GLY A 13 -1.55 -8.93 3.39
C GLY A 13 -2.99 -8.84 3.92
N LEU A 14 -3.72 -9.96 3.95
CA LEU A 14 -5.08 -10.02 4.50
C LEU A 14 -5.11 -9.62 5.98
N LEU A 15 -4.18 -10.16 6.78
CA LEU A 15 -4.09 -9.82 8.21
C LEU A 15 -3.84 -8.31 8.41
N LEU A 16 -2.90 -7.74 7.66
CA LEU A 16 -2.61 -6.30 7.72
C LEU A 16 -3.81 -5.46 7.29
N THR A 17 -4.56 -5.89 6.29
CA THR A 17 -5.78 -5.20 5.85
C THR A 17 -6.85 -5.22 6.93
N ILE A 18 -7.04 -6.35 7.64
CA ILE A 18 -7.99 -6.45 8.75
C ILE A 18 -7.59 -5.52 9.90
N ILE A 19 -6.30 -5.47 10.25
CA ILE A 19 -5.78 -4.56 11.27
C ILE A 19 -6.03 -3.10 10.85
N GLN A 20 -5.72 -2.74 9.60
CA GLN A 20 -5.94 -1.41 9.06
C GLN A 20 -7.41 -1.00 9.11
N LEU A 21 -8.32 -1.92 8.75
CA LEU A 21 -9.76 -1.70 8.82
C LEU A 21 -10.22 -1.45 10.27
N GLY A 22 -9.70 -2.22 11.23
CA GLY A 22 -9.97 -2.03 12.65
C GLY A 22 -9.51 -0.66 13.16
N ILE A 23 -8.29 -0.23 12.78
CA ILE A 23 -7.78 1.10 13.11
C ILE A 23 -8.66 2.20 12.50
N THR A 24 -9.06 2.04 11.24
CA THR A 24 -9.94 3.00 10.55
C THR A 24 -11.28 3.11 11.24
N ALA A 25 -11.91 1.98 11.57
CA ALA A 25 -13.20 1.94 12.28
C ALA A 25 -13.11 2.58 13.68
N PHE A 26 -12.04 2.31 14.42
CA PHE A 26 -11.80 2.91 15.73
C PHE A 26 -11.70 4.46 15.66
N PHE A 27 -10.90 4.99 14.74
CA PHE A 27 -10.80 6.45 14.57
C PHE A 27 -12.10 7.08 14.07
N LEU A 28 -12.84 6.39 13.20
CA LEU A 28 -14.14 6.84 12.74
C LEU A 28 -15.13 6.92 13.92
N GLU A 29 -15.23 5.87 14.73
CA GLU A 29 -16.09 5.85 15.92
C GLU A 29 -15.72 6.99 16.89
N LEU A 30 -14.42 7.18 17.14
CA LEU A 30 -13.93 8.26 17.98
C LEU A 30 -14.41 9.63 17.48
N CYS A 31 -14.24 9.91 16.18
CA CYS A 31 -14.63 11.17 15.58
C CYS A 31 -16.15 11.40 15.58
N LEU A 32 -16.94 10.34 15.43
CA LEU A 32 -18.39 10.43 15.41
C LEU A 32 -19.00 10.66 16.81
N LYS A 33 -18.30 10.21 17.86
CA LYS A 33 -18.81 10.28 19.26
C LYS A 33 -18.30 11.48 20.04
N GLN A 34 -17.22 12.15 19.59
CA GLN A 34 -16.64 13.28 20.31
C GLN A 34 -17.32 14.60 19.95
N PRO A 35 -18.02 15.25 20.90
CA PRO A 35 -18.73 16.51 20.65
C PRO A 35 -17.76 17.65 20.27
N GLU A 36 -16.52 17.62 20.78
CA GLU A 36 -15.49 18.62 20.53
C GLU A 36 -15.17 18.75 19.04
N ILE A 37 -15.24 17.66 18.27
CA ILE A 37 -15.02 17.68 16.82
C ILE A 37 -16.13 18.45 16.10
N SER A 38 -17.39 18.20 16.49
CA SER A 38 -18.53 18.95 15.94
C SER A 38 -18.45 20.44 16.30
N TYR A 39 -18.12 20.76 17.54
CA TYR A 39 -17.98 22.14 18.01
C TYR A 39 -16.82 22.88 17.33
N ALA A 40 -15.67 22.23 17.16
CA ALA A 40 -14.51 22.80 16.46
C ALA A 40 -14.80 23.12 14.99
N LEU A 41 -15.75 22.41 14.38
CA LEU A 41 -16.21 22.63 13.00
C LEU A 41 -17.45 23.56 12.92
N GLY A 42 -17.80 24.24 14.02
CA GLY A 42 -18.89 25.22 14.05
C GLY A 42 -20.28 24.64 14.30
N GLY A 43 -20.39 23.39 14.68
CA GLY A 43 -21.66 22.75 15.08
C GLY A 43 -22.09 23.20 16.49
N ALA A 44 -23.38 23.27 16.73
CA ALA A 44 -23.96 23.53 18.06
C ALA A 44 -24.23 22.23 18.84
N GLU A 45 -24.27 21.10 18.13
CA GLU A 45 -24.56 19.76 18.67
C GLU A 45 -23.71 18.70 17.97
N ILE A 46 -23.68 17.47 18.51
CA ILE A 46 -23.04 16.33 17.87
C ILE A 46 -23.70 16.08 16.52
N SER A 47 -22.91 16.09 15.46
CA SER A 47 -23.40 15.90 14.11
C SER A 47 -22.60 14.84 13.37
N PHE A 48 -23.32 13.84 12.82
CA PHE A 48 -22.72 12.75 12.07
C PHE A 48 -21.84 13.25 10.89
N HIS A 49 -22.35 14.21 10.12
CA HIS A 49 -21.60 14.73 8.96
C HIS A 49 -20.37 15.56 9.37
N LEU A 50 -20.43 16.33 10.47
CA LEU A 50 -19.25 17.02 10.99
C LEU A 50 -18.22 16.04 11.56
N GLY A 51 -18.66 14.96 12.18
CA GLY A 51 -17.80 13.87 12.61
C GLY A 51 -17.08 13.21 11.43
N LEU A 52 -17.74 12.97 10.30
CA LEU A 52 -17.10 12.47 9.08
C LEU A 52 -16.07 13.44 8.49
N ILE A 53 -16.36 14.72 8.49
CA ILE A 53 -15.41 15.75 8.04
C ILE A 53 -14.20 15.77 8.98
N GLY A 54 -14.41 15.81 10.29
CA GLY A 54 -13.33 15.75 11.29
C GLY A 54 -12.48 14.48 11.15
N PHE A 55 -13.12 13.32 10.96
CA PHE A 55 -12.43 12.07 10.66
C PHE A 55 -11.53 12.20 9.43
N SER A 56 -12.00 12.79 8.34
CA SER A 56 -11.21 12.94 7.12
C SER A 56 -9.91 13.72 7.34
N PHE A 57 -9.97 14.79 8.15
CA PHE A 57 -8.79 15.58 8.49
C PHE A 57 -7.82 14.82 9.42
N ILE A 58 -8.33 14.19 10.47
CA ILE A 58 -7.52 13.49 11.47
C ILE A 58 -6.93 12.22 10.88
N PHE A 59 -7.69 11.47 10.07
CA PHE A 59 -7.26 10.19 9.53
C PHE A 59 -6.34 10.33 8.30
N SER A 60 -6.40 11.46 7.59
CA SER A 60 -5.57 11.68 6.39
C SER A 60 -4.06 11.46 6.61
N PRO A 61 -3.40 12.07 7.61
CA PRO A 61 -1.98 11.80 7.86
C PRO A 61 -1.73 10.37 8.35
N ILE A 62 -2.63 9.76 9.10
CA ILE A 62 -2.52 8.38 9.56
C ILE A 62 -2.57 7.41 8.37
N SER A 63 -3.51 7.64 7.45
CA SER A 63 -3.63 6.82 6.24
C SER A 63 -2.42 6.96 5.30
N LEU A 64 -1.84 8.14 5.21
CA LEU A 64 -0.62 8.36 4.44
C LEU A 64 0.56 7.55 5.02
N ILE A 65 0.78 7.62 6.32
CA ILE A 65 1.87 6.90 7.00
C ILE A 65 1.67 5.38 6.86
N SER A 66 0.44 4.89 7.11
CA SER A 66 0.13 3.47 6.96
C SER A 66 0.27 3.01 5.50
N GLY A 67 -0.11 3.84 4.53
CA GLY A 67 0.07 3.58 3.11
C GLY A 67 1.53 3.44 2.70
N ILE A 68 2.41 4.30 3.20
CA ILE A 68 3.87 4.20 2.98
C ILE A 68 4.41 2.87 3.53
N PHE A 69 3.99 2.49 4.74
CA PHE A 69 4.39 1.23 5.35
C PHE A 69 3.89 0.01 4.54
N MET A 70 2.63 0.02 4.13
CA MET A 70 2.05 -1.04 3.30
C MET A 70 2.75 -1.14 1.93
N ASN A 71 3.05 -0.01 1.30
CA ASN A 71 3.81 0.04 0.05
C ASN A 71 5.22 -0.52 0.21
N TYR A 72 5.89 -0.24 1.33
CA TYR A 72 7.20 -0.81 1.63
C TYR A 72 7.13 -2.34 1.74
N LEU A 73 6.17 -2.88 2.49
CA LEU A 73 5.99 -4.33 2.63
C LEU A 73 5.64 -4.99 1.28
N SER A 74 4.76 -4.37 0.51
CA SER A 74 4.39 -4.84 -0.82
C SER A 74 5.61 -4.95 -1.75
N ARG A 75 6.44 -3.91 -1.81
CA ARG A 75 7.68 -3.95 -2.61
C ARG A 75 8.66 -5.02 -2.13
N LYS A 76 8.76 -5.26 -0.82
CA LYS A 76 9.59 -6.34 -0.28
C LYS A 76 9.07 -7.70 -0.73
N ASN A 77 7.76 -7.93 -0.63
CA ASN A 77 7.11 -9.15 -1.07
C ASN A 77 7.32 -9.43 -2.58
N GLU A 78 7.34 -8.38 -3.41
CA GLU A 78 7.67 -8.52 -4.84
C GLU A 78 9.08 -9.04 -5.06
N PHE A 79 10.08 -8.51 -4.35
CA PHE A 79 11.45 -9.01 -4.45
C PHE A 79 11.59 -10.46 -3.95
N GLU A 80 10.88 -10.83 -2.90
CA GLU A 80 10.86 -12.21 -2.40
C GLU A 80 10.21 -13.18 -3.41
N ALA A 81 9.13 -12.74 -4.08
CA ALA A 81 8.48 -13.52 -5.12
C ALA A 81 9.37 -13.65 -6.38
N ASP A 82 10.08 -12.58 -6.77
CA ASP A 82 11.04 -12.57 -7.87
C ASP A 82 12.22 -13.54 -7.59
N SER A 83 12.76 -13.51 -6.37
CA SER A 83 13.83 -14.41 -5.94
C SER A 83 13.38 -15.87 -6.02
N TYR A 84 12.18 -16.18 -5.53
CA TYR A 84 11.60 -17.51 -5.62
C TYR A 84 11.42 -17.95 -7.08
N ALA A 85 10.94 -17.08 -7.95
CA ALA A 85 10.78 -17.40 -9.37
C ALA A 85 12.13 -17.64 -10.07
N LYS A 86 13.16 -16.86 -9.71
CA LYS A 86 14.53 -17.05 -10.21
C LYS A 86 15.11 -18.40 -9.80
N GLU A 87 14.90 -18.82 -8.56
CA GLU A 87 15.40 -20.09 -8.00
C GLU A 87 14.68 -21.33 -8.57
N THR A 88 13.37 -21.20 -8.84
CA THR A 88 12.53 -22.35 -9.22
C THR A 88 12.25 -22.46 -10.72
N SER A 89 12.55 -21.42 -11.50
CA SER A 89 12.31 -21.39 -12.94
C SER A 89 13.47 -20.70 -13.66
N SER A 90 13.24 -19.52 -14.22
CA SER A 90 14.25 -18.77 -14.97
C SER A 90 14.10 -17.28 -14.73
N GLY A 91 15.14 -16.67 -14.15
CA GLY A 91 15.21 -15.22 -14.00
C GLY A 91 15.19 -14.47 -15.34
N GLU A 92 15.70 -15.10 -16.41
CA GLU A 92 15.69 -14.51 -17.75
C GLU A 92 14.27 -14.43 -18.33
N HIS A 93 13.50 -15.52 -18.26
CA HIS A 93 12.10 -15.53 -18.71
C HIS A 93 11.26 -14.55 -17.92
N LEU A 94 11.44 -14.47 -16.60
CA LEU A 94 10.76 -13.48 -15.78
C LEU A 94 11.14 -12.04 -16.17
N SER A 95 12.43 -11.81 -16.45
CA SER A 95 12.90 -10.49 -16.91
C SER A 95 12.26 -10.07 -18.23
N LEU A 96 12.12 -10.99 -19.17
CA LEU A 96 11.44 -10.75 -20.46
C LEU A 96 9.95 -10.45 -20.24
N ALA A 97 9.27 -11.23 -19.39
CA ALA A 97 7.87 -11.01 -19.05
C ALA A 97 7.64 -9.65 -18.39
N LEU A 98 8.49 -9.25 -17.45
CA LEU A 98 8.40 -7.94 -16.79
C LEU A 98 8.62 -6.77 -17.75
N LYS A 99 9.56 -6.91 -18.71
CA LYS A 99 9.77 -5.90 -19.76
C LYS A 99 8.54 -5.76 -20.64
N LYS A 100 7.96 -6.88 -21.09
CA LYS A 100 6.74 -6.87 -21.90
C LYS A 100 5.58 -6.21 -21.15
N LEU A 101 5.34 -6.63 -19.90
CA LEU A 101 4.30 -6.03 -19.05
C LEU A 101 4.49 -4.52 -18.88
N SER A 102 5.73 -4.06 -18.71
CA SER A 102 6.04 -2.64 -18.56
C SER A 102 5.75 -1.83 -19.83
N VAL A 103 5.99 -2.41 -21.00
CA VAL A 103 5.64 -1.79 -22.30
C VAL A 103 4.12 -1.74 -22.46
N ASP A 104 3.44 -2.86 -22.24
CA ASP A 104 1.99 -2.98 -22.41
C ASP A 104 1.21 -2.03 -21.47
N SER A 105 1.74 -1.81 -20.25
CA SER A 105 1.15 -0.91 -19.24
C SER A 105 1.67 0.54 -19.31
N LEU A 106 2.51 0.90 -20.27
CA LEU A 106 3.14 2.23 -20.41
C LEU A 106 3.78 2.73 -19.11
N SER A 107 4.44 1.83 -18.37
CA SER A 107 4.99 2.13 -17.05
C SER A 107 6.13 3.16 -17.13
N ASN A 108 6.18 4.07 -16.15
CA ASN A 108 7.33 4.95 -16.01
C ASN A 108 8.59 4.15 -15.60
N ILE A 109 9.61 4.17 -16.48
CA ILE A 109 10.84 3.40 -16.29
C ILE A 109 11.79 4.08 -15.29
N TYR A 110 11.72 5.42 -15.15
CA TYR A 110 12.59 6.22 -14.28
C TYR A 110 11.78 7.10 -13.31
N PRO A 111 10.94 6.51 -12.44
CA PRO A 111 10.19 7.29 -11.46
C PRO A 111 11.14 7.90 -10.41
N HIS A 112 10.80 9.10 -9.93
CA HIS A 112 11.58 9.76 -8.88
C HIS A 112 11.56 8.90 -7.58
N PRO A 113 12.71 8.71 -6.89
CA PRO A 113 12.81 7.82 -5.73
C PRO A 113 11.84 8.17 -4.59
N ALA A 114 11.64 9.45 -4.29
CA ALA A 114 10.67 9.88 -3.26
C ALA A 114 9.23 9.53 -3.64
N TYR A 115 8.88 9.64 -4.93
CA TYR A 115 7.56 9.24 -5.42
C TYR A 115 7.33 7.73 -5.29
N VAL A 116 8.36 6.93 -5.63
CA VAL A 116 8.34 5.47 -5.42
C VAL A 116 8.18 5.12 -3.95
N PHE A 117 8.89 5.80 -3.06
CA PHE A 117 8.83 5.55 -1.62
C PHE A 117 7.41 5.72 -1.08
N ILE A 118 6.72 6.78 -1.48
CA ILE A 118 5.38 7.13 -0.97
C ILE A 118 4.28 6.34 -1.68
N HIS A 119 4.32 6.24 -3.02
CA HIS A 119 3.14 5.86 -3.82
C HIS A 119 3.21 4.50 -4.49
N TYR A 120 4.41 3.91 -4.66
CA TYR A 120 4.53 2.66 -5.41
C TYR A 120 4.39 1.44 -4.50
N SER A 121 3.41 0.60 -4.79
CA SER A 121 3.25 -0.74 -4.19
C SER A 121 4.15 -1.78 -4.84
N HIS A 122 4.61 -1.56 -6.08
CA HIS A 122 5.55 -2.43 -6.80
C HIS A 122 6.89 -1.74 -7.02
N PRO A 123 8.02 -2.48 -6.97
CA PRO A 123 9.33 -1.89 -7.28
C PRO A 123 9.41 -1.48 -8.76
N PRO A 124 10.11 -0.37 -9.09
CA PRO A 124 10.34 -0.01 -10.49
C PRO A 124 11.02 -1.14 -11.28
N LEU A 125 10.65 -1.28 -12.56
CA LEU A 125 11.16 -2.33 -13.45
C LEU A 125 12.68 -2.48 -13.37
N ILE A 126 13.43 -1.38 -13.46
CA ILE A 126 14.90 -1.42 -13.46
C ILE A 126 15.45 -2.05 -12.17
N LYS A 127 14.82 -1.81 -11.00
CA LYS A 127 15.25 -2.41 -9.74
C LYS A 127 14.98 -3.92 -9.72
N ARG A 128 13.84 -4.38 -10.23
CA ARG A 128 13.50 -5.80 -10.36
C ARG A 128 14.46 -6.52 -11.31
N LEU A 129 14.72 -5.93 -12.50
CA LEU A 129 15.67 -6.50 -13.47
C LEU A 129 17.10 -6.61 -12.92
N LYS A 130 17.54 -5.66 -12.09
CA LYS A 130 18.86 -5.74 -11.43
C LYS A 130 18.92 -6.86 -10.39
N ALA A 131 17.84 -7.12 -9.66
CA ALA A 131 17.77 -8.19 -8.67
C ALA A 131 17.69 -9.59 -9.31
N LEU A 132 17.21 -9.70 -10.55
CA LEU A 132 17.10 -10.94 -11.29
C LEU A 132 18.39 -11.35 -12.00
N LYS A 133 19.35 -10.47 -12.18
CA LYS A 133 20.70 -10.78 -12.67
C LYS A 133 21.50 -11.52 -11.60
#